data_97e0a027f5b14ccb18d0ae903af13545
#
_entry.id   97e0a027f5b14ccb18d0ae903af13545
#
_cell.length_a   1.000
_cell.length_b   1.000
_cell.length_c   1.000
_cell.angle_alpha   90.00
_cell.angle_beta   90.00
_cell.angle_gamma   90.00
#
_symmetry.space_group_name_H-M   'P 1'
#
loop_
_entity.id
_entity.type
_entity.pdbx_description
1 polymer ?
#
loop_
_entity_poly.entity_id
_entity_poly.type
_entity_poly.pdbx_seq_one_letter_code
_entity_poly.pdbx_strand_id
1 'polypeptide(L)'
;MSKLLKIIGRSAGISAEWILILFLLLTFAIRIYPVQTFIAKKTAAYLSNELQAEIKIEAVEIIFFNQVILKEFSIKDRDKKILLDMRETHVTMRQFALFSDPLNFKKIKLSDGEINVSRHSLTGEYNFQFLADYFEQPEDPDAESAVFGIDDIELLNVDFNFDDNRKPKKEFGIDYNHIGMQDIDLNIKKF
;
A
#
# COMPACT_ATOMS: atom_id res chain seq x y z
N MET A 1 -27.41 7.47 -51.12
CA MET A 1 -27.35 6.96 -49.74
C MET A 1 -26.22 5.93 -49.49
N SER A 2 -25.84 5.09 -50.45
CA SER A 2 -24.87 3.98 -50.24
C SER A 2 -23.39 4.41 -50.12
N LYS A 3 -22.94 5.53 -50.73
CA LYS A 3 -21.55 5.99 -50.66
C LYS A 3 -21.20 6.63 -49.32
N LEU A 4 -22.11 7.40 -48.72
CA LEU A 4 -21.94 8.02 -47.42
C LEU A 4 -21.85 6.99 -46.30
N LEU A 5 -22.69 5.96 -46.32
CA LEU A 5 -22.64 4.85 -45.34
C LEU A 5 -21.31 4.06 -45.40
N LYS A 6 -20.75 3.87 -46.63
CA LYS A 6 -19.44 3.22 -46.78
C LYS A 6 -18.28 4.09 -46.26
N ILE A 7 -18.35 5.41 -46.40
CA ILE A 7 -17.33 6.33 -45.90
C ILE A 7 -17.37 6.37 -44.36
N ILE A 8 -18.58 6.48 -43.78
CA ILE A 8 -18.77 6.47 -42.30
C ILE A 8 -18.33 5.14 -41.71
N GLY A 9 -18.66 4.01 -42.34
CA GLY A 9 -18.22 2.68 -41.87
C GLY A 9 -16.70 2.51 -41.94
N ARG A 10 -16.04 3.06 -42.97
CA ARG A 10 -14.59 3.00 -43.13
C ARG A 10 -13.82 3.90 -42.13
N SER A 11 -14.33 5.09 -41.88
CA SER A 11 -13.75 5.99 -40.85
C SER A 11 -13.96 5.44 -39.44
N ALA A 12 -15.11 4.84 -39.14
CA ALA A 12 -15.36 4.18 -37.87
C ALA A 12 -14.47 2.96 -37.63
N GLY A 13 -14.19 2.17 -38.70
CA GLY A 13 -13.25 1.04 -38.61
C GLY A 13 -11.83 1.51 -38.32
N ILE A 14 -11.33 2.52 -39.02
CA ILE A 14 -9.99 3.10 -38.80
C ILE A 14 -9.87 3.65 -37.38
N SER A 15 -10.91 4.32 -36.85
CA SER A 15 -10.91 4.83 -35.47
C SER A 15 -10.85 3.72 -34.45
N ALA A 16 -11.57 2.61 -34.68
CA ALA A 16 -11.56 1.45 -33.79
C ALA A 16 -10.20 0.74 -33.78
N GLU A 17 -9.53 0.64 -34.92
CA GLU A 17 -8.17 0.08 -35.01
C GLU A 17 -7.16 0.93 -34.22
N TRP A 18 -7.20 2.26 -34.35
CA TRP A 18 -6.32 3.15 -33.58
C TRP A 18 -6.58 3.09 -32.08
N ILE A 19 -7.84 2.99 -31.66
CA ILE A 19 -8.21 2.81 -30.24
C ILE A 19 -7.66 1.46 -29.72
N LEU A 20 -7.78 0.40 -30.48
CA LEU A 20 -7.25 -0.91 -30.12
C LEU A 20 -5.72 -0.90 -30.00
N ILE A 21 -5.04 -0.29 -30.99
CA ILE A 21 -3.58 -0.14 -30.95
C ILE A 21 -3.15 0.69 -29.75
N LEU A 22 -3.82 1.80 -29.46
CA LEU A 22 -3.54 2.64 -28.29
C LEU A 22 -3.75 1.86 -27.00
N PHE A 23 -4.84 1.11 -26.89
CA PHE A 23 -5.13 0.25 -25.74
C PHE A 23 -4.05 -0.81 -25.53
N LEU A 24 -3.60 -1.48 -26.60
CA LEU A 24 -2.51 -2.45 -26.54
C LEU A 24 -1.19 -1.80 -26.13
N LEU A 25 -0.87 -0.63 -26.66
CA LEU A 25 0.33 0.12 -26.30
C LEU A 25 0.30 0.55 -24.82
N LEU A 26 -0.83 1.03 -24.31
CA LEU A 26 -1.01 1.38 -22.91
C LEU A 26 -0.86 0.16 -22.00
N THR A 27 -1.50 -0.97 -22.37
CA THR A 27 -1.38 -2.24 -21.64
C THR A 27 0.07 -2.73 -21.59
N PHE A 28 0.81 -2.56 -22.69
CA PHE A 28 2.22 -2.92 -22.76
C PHE A 28 3.09 -1.95 -21.94
N ALA A 29 2.82 -0.65 -22.04
CA ALA A 29 3.56 0.37 -21.31
C ALA A 29 3.47 0.21 -19.78
N ILE A 30 2.28 -0.16 -19.27
CA ILE A 30 2.07 -0.40 -17.83
C ILE A 30 2.90 -1.61 -17.32
N ARG A 31 3.30 -2.54 -18.19
CA ARG A 31 4.18 -3.66 -17.83
C ARG A 31 5.67 -3.32 -17.76
N ILE A 32 6.04 -2.13 -18.20
CA ILE A 32 7.45 -1.70 -18.18
C ILE A 32 7.80 -1.20 -16.77
N TYR A 33 8.78 -1.83 -16.14
CA TYR A 33 9.25 -1.53 -14.79
C TYR A 33 9.43 -0.03 -14.46
N PRO A 34 10.08 0.81 -15.28
CA PRO A 34 10.16 2.25 -15.04
C PRO A 34 8.81 2.96 -14.96
N VAL A 35 7.82 2.52 -15.75
CA VAL A 35 6.48 3.11 -15.75
C VAL A 35 5.75 2.77 -14.45
N GLN A 36 5.82 1.51 -14.01
CA GLN A 36 5.25 1.08 -12.73
C GLN A 36 5.84 1.87 -11.57
N THR A 37 7.16 1.98 -11.51
CA THR A 37 7.86 2.74 -10.48
C THR A 37 7.50 4.23 -10.52
N PHE A 38 7.39 4.83 -11.72
CA PHE A 38 6.98 6.24 -11.86
C PHE A 38 5.56 6.46 -11.30
N ILE A 39 4.60 5.61 -11.65
CA ILE A 39 3.21 5.69 -11.14
C ILE A 39 3.22 5.55 -9.62
N ALA A 40 3.92 4.55 -9.08
CA ALA A 40 3.99 4.32 -7.64
C ALA A 40 4.60 5.49 -6.87
N LYS A 41 5.70 6.08 -7.37
CA LYS A 41 6.30 7.29 -6.77
C LYS A 41 5.34 8.49 -6.79
N LYS A 42 4.54 8.64 -7.85
CA LYS A 42 3.51 9.69 -7.92
C LYS A 42 2.36 9.43 -6.93
N THR A 43 1.92 8.19 -6.82
CA THR A 43 0.89 7.78 -5.84
C THR A 43 1.41 7.96 -4.41
N ALA A 44 2.64 7.55 -4.11
CA ALA A 44 3.25 7.77 -2.80
C ALA A 44 3.34 9.26 -2.44
N ALA A 45 3.72 10.10 -3.40
CA ALA A 45 3.76 11.56 -3.21
C ALA A 45 2.36 12.16 -2.97
N TYR A 46 1.35 11.68 -3.68
CA TYR A 46 -0.05 12.08 -3.46
C TYR A 46 -0.51 11.68 -2.04
N LEU A 47 -0.32 10.41 -1.67
CA LEU A 47 -0.67 9.92 -0.34
C LEU A 47 0.10 10.64 0.76
N SER A 48 1.38 10.96 0.55
CA SER A 48 2.17 11.75 1.50
C SER A 48 1.55 13.10 1.80
N ASN A 49 1.04 13.79 0.77
CA ASN A 49 0.38 15.07 0.94
C ASN A 49 -0.98 14.92 1.64
N GLU A 50 -1.76 13.93 1.24
CA GLU A 50 -3.10 13.67 1.78
C GLU A 50 -3.04 13.29 3.27
N LEU A 51 -2.14 12.39 3.62
CA LEU A 51 -1.95 11.88 4.98
C LEU A 51 -1.12 12.80 5.86
N GLN A 52 -0.49 13.84 5.30
CA GLN A 52 0.49 14.69 5.97
C GLN A 52 1.62 13.89 6.63
N ALA A 53 2.04 12.82 5.95
CA ALA A 53 3.06 11.87 6.37
C ALA A 53 4.04 11.64 5.22
N GLU A 54 5.26 11.24 5.50
CA GLU A 54 6.26 10.99 4.45
C GLU A 54 6.20 9.52 4.04
N ILE A 55 5.74 9.26 2.80
CA ILE A 55 5.70 7.92 2.19
C ILE A 55 6.68 7.89 1.04
N LYS A 56 7.61 6.92 1.07
CA LYS A 56 8.62 6.72 0.03
C LYS A 56 8.60 5.30 -0.51
N ILE A 57 8.81 5.17 -1.81
CA ILE A 57 8.96 3.90 -2.51
C ILE A 57 10.07 4.11 -3.53
N GLU A 58 11.14 3.31 -3.46
CA GLU A 58 12.23 3.39 -4.44
C GLU A 58 11.84 2.76 -5.77
N ALA A 59 11.26 1.56 -5.72
CA ALA A 59 10.85 0.84 -6.91
C ALA A 59 9.62 -0.03 -6.67
N VAL A 60 8.86 -0.28 -7.74
CA VAL A 60 7.69 -1.16 -7.74
C VAL A 60 7.76 -2.14 -8.89
N GLU A 61 7.42 -3.38 -8.61
CA GLU A 61 7.26 -4.44 -9.58
C GLU A 61 5.89 -5.08 -9.43
N ILE A 62 5.10 -5.12 -10.49
CA ILE A 62 3.78 -5.75 -10.53
C ILE A 62 3.91 -7.09 -11.26
N ILE A 63 3.62 -8.18 -10.56
CA ILE A 63 3.67 -9.54 -11.08
C ILE A 63 2.25 -10.08 -11.21
N PHE A 64 1.86 -10.49 -12.43
CA PHE A 64 0.58 -11.15 -12.73
C PHE A 64 -0.68 -10.45 -12.17
N PHE A 65 -0.74 -9.11 -12.15
CA PHE A 65 -1.89 -8.30 -11.75
C PHE A 65 -2.40 -8.49 -10.30
N ASN A 66 -1.86 -9.44 -9.55
CA ASN A 66 -2.28 -9.72 -8.19
C ASN A 66 -1.14 -9.71 -7.17
N GLN A 67 0.09 -9.48 -7.61
CA GLN A 67 1.25 -9.33 -6.73
C GLN A 67 1.97 -8.02 -7.02
N VAL A 68 2.29 -7.31 -5.95
CA VAL A 68 3.07 -6.07 -5.99
C VAL A 68 4.26 -6.25 -5.06
N ILE A 69 5.45 -5.97 -5.57
CA ILE A 69 6.67 -5.89 -4.78
C ILE A 69 7.08 -4.44 -4.69
N LEU A 70 7.17 -3.93 -3.46
CA LEU A 70 7.70 -2.61 -3.15
C LEU A 70 9.13 -2.77 -2.64
N LYS A 71 10.06 -2.00 -3.17
CA LYS A 71 11.45 -1.97 -2.72
C LYS A 71 11.74 -0.65 -2.04
N GLU A 72 12.49 -0.72 -0.91
CA GLU A 72 12.81 0.43 -0.06
C GLU A 72 11.54 1.25 0.21
N PHE A 73 10.56 0.59 0.84
CA PHE A 73 9.28 1.19 1.20
C PHE A 73 9.34 1.72 2.62
N SER A 74 9.14 3.02 2.79
CA SER A 74 9.13 3.63 4.10
C SER A 74 7.95 4.57 4.31
N ILE A 75 7.49 4.59 5.56
CA ILE A 75 6.46 5.51 6.08
C ILE A 75 7.04 6.19 7.31
N LYS A 76 7.05 7.53 7.32
CA LYS A 76 7.26 8.30 8.53
C LYS A 76 5.95 8.91 8.99
N ASP A 77 5.77 8.93 10.29
CA ASP A 77 4.61 9.55 10.90
C ASP A 77 4.58 11.09 10.74
N ARG A 78 3.56 11.73 11.28
CA ARG A 78 3.41 13.19 11.24
C ARG A 78 4.51 13.94 12.00
N ASP A 79 5.19 13.28 12.94
CA ASP A 79 6.36 13.77 13.67
C ASP A 79 7.68 13.49 12.94
N LYS A 80 7.62 12.97 11.70
CA LYS A 80 8.76 12.58 10.85
C LYS A 80 9.62 11.45 11.43
N LYS A 81 9.07 10.67 12.37
CA LYS A 81 9.71 9.46 12.88
C LYS A 81 9.35 8.29 12.00
N ILE A 82 10.29 7.36 11.87
CA ILE A 82 10.06 6.12 11.12
C ILE A 82 8.95 5.32 11.81
N LEU A 83 7.85 5.11 11.10
CA LEU A 83 6.78 4.19 11.48
C LEU A 83 7.05 2.80 10.91
N LEU A 84 7.47 2.75 9.65
CA LEU A 84 7.79 1.53 8.93
C LEU A 84 8.91 1.83 7.94
N ASP A 85 9.92 0.95 7.89
CA ASP A 85 10.99 0.99 6.90
C ASP A 85 11.34 -0.44 6.50
N MET A 86 11.08 -0.83 5.24
CA MET A 86 11.23 -2.18 4.74
C MET A 86 12.04 -2.19 3.46
N ARG A 87 13.05 -3.06 3.40
CA ARG A 87 13.80 -3.28 2.16
C ARG A 87 12.91 -3.88 1.08
N GLU A 88 12.05 -4.83 1.46
CA GLU A 88 11.14 -5.46 0.52
C GLU A 88 9.78 -5.74 1.16
N THR A 89 8.72 -5.35 0.44
CA THR A 89 7.34 -5.61 0.84
C THR A 89 6.62 -6.30 -0.31
N HIS A 90 6.16 -7.53 -0.10
CA HIS A 90 5.33 -8.26 -1.06
C HIS A 90 3.88 -8.18 -0.66
N VAL A 91 3.05 -7.69 -1.56
CA VAL A 91 1.60 -7.63 -1.38
C VAL A 91 0.95 -8.56 -2.39
N THR A 92 0.24 -9.58 -1.92
CA THR A 92 -0.57 -10.47 -2.76
C THR A 92 -2.03 -10.15 -2.51
N MET A 93 -2.74 -9.79 -3.58
CA MET A 93 -4.16 -9.49 -3.53
C MET A 93 -5.01 -10.72 -3.88
N ARG A 94 -6.23 -10.77 -3.38
CA ARG A 94 -7.22 -11.73 -3.88
C ARG A 94 -7.67 -11.24 -5.25
N GLN A 95 -7.74 -12.13 -6.24
CA GLN A 95 -8.17 -11.94 -7.64
C GLN A 95 -8.53 -10.50 -8.05
N PHE A 96 -7.77 -9.92 -9.02
CA PHE A 96 -8.06 -8.63 -9.68
C PHE A 96 -8.41 -7.43 -8.76
N ALA A 97 -8.05 -7.51 -7.49
CA ALA A 97 -8.41 -6.55 -6.44
C ALA A 97 -7.86 -5.13 -6.65
N LEU A 98 -7.00 -4.90 -7.65
CA LEU A 98 -6.59 -3.54 -8.06
C LEU A 98 -7.78 -2.68 -8.55
N PHE A 99 -8.93 -3.30 -8.84
CA PHE A 99 -10.12 -2.65 -9.39
C PHE A 99 -11.40 -2.99 -8.60
N SER A 100 -11.27 -3.62 -7.42
CA SER A 100 -12.42 -3.97 -6.58
C SER A 100 -12.38 -3.24 -5.25
N ASP A 101 -13.48 -2.65 -4.85
CA ASP A 101 -13.76 -2.22 -3.48
C ASP A 101 -14.51 -3.33 -2.74
N PRO A 102 -14.17 -3.64 -1.48
CA PRO A 102 -13.01 -3.17 -0.71
C PRO A 102 -11.70 -3.89 -1.09
N LEU A 103 -10.56 -3.27 -0.82
CA LEU A 103 -9.24 -3.87 -1.02
C LEU A 103 -9.05 -5.06 -0.07
N ASN A 104 -9.03 -6.26 -0.61
CA ASN A 104 -8.79 -7.49 0.14
C ASN A 104 -7.40 -8.05 -0.18
N PHE A 105 -6.55 -8.11 0.84
CA PHE A 105 -5.21 -8.65 0.73
C PHE A 105 -5.19 -10.11 1.15
N LYS A 106 -4.65 -10.96 0.28
CA LYS A 106 -4.43 -12.37 0.59
C LYS A 106 -3.21 -12.54 1.50
N LYS A 107 -2.13 -11.82 1.19
CA LYS A 107 -0.88 -11.92 1.95
C LYS A 107 -0.10 -10.63 1.86
N ILE A 108 0.46 -10.21 2.99
CA ILE A 108 1.48 -9.17 3.08
C ILE A 108 2.71 -9.81 3.70
N LYS A 109 3.86 -9.72 3.00
CA LYS A 109 5.14 -10.13 3.53
C LYS A 109 6.04 -8.91 3.65
N LEU A 110 6.58 -8.67 4.82
CA LEU A 110 7.52 -7.62 5.15
C LEU A 110 8.87 -8.25 5.41
N SER A 111 9.91 -7.77 4.75
CA SER A 111 11.25 -8.35 4.84
C SER A 111 12.32 -7.30 5.05
N ASP A 112 13.26 -7.61 5.94
CA ASP A 112 14.46 -6.82 6.20
C ASP A 112 14.13 -5.36 6.53
N GLY A 113 13.71 -5.08 7.75
CA GLY A 113 13.37 -3.71 8.12
C GLY A 113 12.88 -3.54 9.54
N GLU A 114 12.23 -2.42 9.81
CA GLU A 114 11.74 -2.07 11.14
C GLU A 114 10.32 -1.53 11.14
N ILE A 115 9.60 -1.82 12.22
CA ILE A 115 8.28 -1.29 12.54
C ILE A 115 8.36 -0.62 13.90
N ASN A 116 8.05 0.68 13.97
CA ASN A 116 8.11 1.46 15.19
C ASN A 116 6.72 2.01 15.53
N VAL A 117 6.05 1.36 16.47
CA VAL A 117 4.74 1.78 16.96
C VAL A 117 4.94 2.59 18.25
N SER A 118 4.32 3.75 18.32
CA SER A 118 4.36 4.54 19.54
C SER A 118 3.01 5.19 19.86
N ARG A 119 2.80 5.47 21.16
CA ARG A 119 1.67 6.26 21.62
C ARG A 119 2.15 7.64 22.07
N HIS A 120 1.46 8.66 21.57
CA HIS A 120 1.79 10.05 21.93
C HIS A 120 1.51 10.31 23.41
N SER A 121 2.43 11.03 24.07
CA SER A 121 2.38 11.25 25.53
C SER A 121 1.17 12.05 25.99
N LEU A 122 0.72 13.01 25.19
CA LEU A 122 -0.38 13.93 25.56
C LEU A 122 -1.74 13.43 25.07
N THR A 123 -1.84 13.04 23.78
CA THR A 123 -3.12 12.62 23.18
C THR A 123 -3.45 11.16 23.43
N GLY A 124 -2.43 10.32 23.62
CA GLY A 124 -2.59 8.87 23.74
C GLY A 124 -2.91 8.17 22.42
N GLU A 125 -2.90 8.90 21.31
CA GLU A 125 -3.07 8.35 19.96
C GLU A 125 -1.85 7.58 19.53
N TYR A 126 -2.06 6.58 18.67
CA TYR A 126 -0.97 5.86 18.02
C TYR A 126 -0.38 6.66 16.87
N ASN A 127 0.93 6.54 16.66
CA ASN A 127 1.61 7.20 15.55
C ASN A 127 1.15 6.75 14.15
N PHE A 128 0.42 5.63 14.04
CA PHE A 128 -0.21 5.14 12.81
C PHE A 128 -1.71 5.51 12.70
N GLN A 129 -2.30 6.21 13.68
CA GLN A 129 -3.74 6.52 13.71
C GLN A 129 -4.23 7.19 12.43
N PHE A 130 -3.42 8.06 11.85
CA PHE A 130 -3.73 8.76 10.60
C PHE A 130 -3.95 7.81 9.40
N LEU A 131 -3.29 6.63 9.39
CA LEU A 131 -3.52 5.60 8.38
C LEU A 131 -4.86 4.90 8.63
N ALA A 132 -5.13 4.52 9.87
CA ALA A 132 -6.40 3.89 10.24
C ALA A 132 -7.57 4.81 9.90
N ASP A 133 -7.50 6.07 10.30
CA ASP A 133 -8.55 7.08 10.05
C ASP A 133 -8.82 7.26 8.54
N TYR A 134 -7.76 7.24 7.72
CA TYR A 134 -7.89 7.39 6.27
C TYR A 134 -8.61 6.20 5.62
N PHE A 135 -8.29 4.98 6.05
CA PHE A 135 -8.91 3.77 5.49
C PHE A 135 -10.26 3.43 6.10
N GLU A 136 -10.60 3.96 7.26
CA GLU A 136 -11.90 3.76 7.92
C GLU A 136 -12.98 4.76 7.45
N GLN A 137 -12.60 5.85 6.77
CA GLN A 137 -13.57 6.82 6.24
C GLN A 137 -14.29 6.22 5.03
N PRO A 138 -15.61 5.97 5.08
CA PRO A 138 -16.36 5.63 3.91
C PRO A 138 -16.45 6.85 2.98
N GLU A 139 -16.11 6.68 1.71
CA GLU A 139 -16.29 7.71 0.68
C GLU A 139 -17.78 8.09 0.51
N ASP A 140 -18.70 7.18 0.87
CA ASP A 140 -20.14 7.36 0.85
C ASP A 140 -20.70 7.04 2.25
N PRO A 141 -21.47 7.96 2.89
CA PRO A 141 -22.10 7.70 4.18
C PRO A 141 -23.07 6.50 4.19
N ASP A 142 -23.59 6.11 3.03
CA ASP A 142 -24.47 4.97 2.85
C ASP A 142 -23.74 3.68 2.43
N ALA A 143 -22.41 3.74 2.20
CA ALA A 143 -21.62 2.56 1.91
C ALA A 143 -21.33 1.76 3.20
N GLU A 144 -21.52 0.44 3.13
CA GLU A 144 -21.00 -0.44 4.18
C GLU A 144 -19.49 -0.21 4.31
N SER A 145 -19.01 0.01 5.55
CA SER A 145 -17.59 0.23 5.83
C SER A 145 -16.75 -0.81 5.12
N ALA A 146 -15.84 -0.37 4.28
CA ALA A 146 -14.95 -1.27 3.56
C ALA A 146 -14.12 -2.07 4.58
N VAL A 147 -14.47 -3.35 4.77
CA VAL A 147 -13.72 -4.22 5.69
C VAL A 147 -12.38 -4.52 5.05
N PHE A 148 -11.37 -3.76 5.48
CA PHE A 148 -9.98 -4.02 5.12
C PHE A 148 -9.57 -5.38 5.71
N GLY A 149 -9.35 -6.38 4.86
CA GLY A 149 -9.04 -7.74 5.27
C GLY A 149 -7.65 -8.18 4.80
N ILE A 150 -6.86 -8.72 5.74
CA ILE A 150 -5.59 -9.39 5.44
C ILE A 150 -5.70 -10.82 5.97
N ASP A 151 -5.44 -11.82 5.10
CA ASP A 151 -5.53 -13.22 5.53
C ASP A 151 -4.23 -13.75 6.12
N ASP A 152 -3.08 -13.29 5.61
CA ASP A 152 -1.76 -13.80 5.98
C ASP A 152 -0.78 -12.63 6.07
N ILE A 153 -0.11 -12.50 7.22
CA ILE A 153 0.98 -11.53 7.44
C ILE A 153 2.23 -12.34 7.76
N GLU A 154 3.29 -12.14 6.97
CA GLU A 154 4.60 -12.74 7.19
C GLU A 154 5.63 -11.64 7.44
N LEU A 155 6.34 -11.76 8.55
CA LEU A 155 7.52 -10.95 8.88
C LEU A 155 8.74 -11.83 8.70
N LEU A 156 9.78 -11.32 8.08
CA LEU A 156 11.05 -11.99 7.89
C LEU A 156 12.19 -11.01 8.18
N ASN A 157 12.98 -11.29 9.20
CA ASN A 157 14.08 -10.44 9.64
C ASN A 157 13.60 -8.99 9.90
N VAL A 158 12.60 -8.81 10.75
CA VAL A 158 11.97 -7.51 11.06
C VAL A 158 12.20 -7.15 12.52
N ASP A 159 12.66 -5.93 12.75
CA ASP A 159 12.71 -5.33 14.09
C ASP A 159 11.37 -4.70 14.42
N PHE A 160 10.87 -4.91 15.62
CA PHE A 160 9.64 -4.31 16.11
C PHE A 160 9.88 -3.56 17.41
N ASN A 161 9.48 -2.30 17.44
CA ASN A 161 9.54 -1.46 18.63
C ASN A 161 8.14 -0.92 18.98
N PHE A 162 7.80 -0.99 20.25
CA PHE A 162 6.60 -0.38 20.81
C PHE A 162 6.95 0.50 22.00
N ASP A 163 6.54 1.78 21.97
CA ASP A 163 6.76 2.76 23.05
C ASP A 163 5.47 3.47 23.44
N ASP A 164 4.96 3.21 24.65
CA ASP A 164 3.90 4.04 25.25
C ASP A 164 4.50 5.23 25.98
N ASN A 165 4.67 6.35 25.26
CA ASN A 165 5.30 7.56 25.80
C ASN A 165 4.52 8.24 26.96
N ARG A 166 3.35 7.71 27.34
CA ARG A 166 2.60 8.16 28.54
C ARG A 166 3.12 7.53 29.82
N LYS A 167 3.93 6.48 29.71
CA LYS A 167 4.46 5.71 30.83
C LYS A 167 5.97 5.84 30.90
N PRO A 168 6.55 6.00 32.11
CA PRO A 168 8.00 5.94 32.27
C PRO A 168 8.52 4.52 32.02
N LYS A 169 9.72 4.40 31.47
CA LYS A 169 10.41 3.10 31.33
C LYS A 169 10.65 2.49 32.70
N LYS A 170 10.41 1.19 32.82
CA LYS A 170 10.70 0.44 34.04
C LYS A 170 12.20 0.21 34.16
N GLU A 171 12.73 0.38 35.37
CA GLU A 171 14.14 0.08 35.66
C GLU A 171 14.41 -1.43 35.82
N PHE A 172 13.39 -2.18 36.25
CA PHE A 172 13.50 -3.62 36.53
C PHE A 172 12.29 -4.41 36.03
N GLY A 173 12.56 -5.65 35.58
CA GLY A 173 11.53 -6.57 35.10
C GLY A 173 11.12 -6.32 33.64
N ILE A 174 10.06 -7.01 33.20
CA ILE A 174 9.54 -6.85 31.84
C ILE A 174 8.73 -5.55 31.74
N ASP A 175 9.07 -4.71 30.78
CA ASP A 175 8.35 -3.50 30.47
C ASP A 175 7.45 -3.66 29.26
N TYR A 176 6.18 -3.97 29.50
CA TYR A 176 5.19 -4.15 28.43
C TYR A 176 4.77 -2.83 27.74
N ASN A 177 5.19 -1.68 28.28
CA ASN A 177 4.92 -0.39 27.68
C ASN A 177 6.05 0.07 26.75
N HIS A 178 7.19 -0.61 26.83
CA HIS A 178 8.37 -0.34 26.01
C HIS A 178 8.98 -1.69 25.61
N ILE A 179 8.61 -2.16 24.43
CA ILE A 179 8.99 -3.48 23.92
C ILE A 179 9.89 -3.26 22.71
N GLY A 180 11.03 -3.93 22.69
CA GLY A 180 11.89 -4.04 21.50
C GLY A 180 12.12 -5.51 21.22
N MET A 181 11.89 -5.92 20.00
CA MET A 181 12.15 -7.26 19.48
C MET A 181 12.97 -7.13 18.21
N GLN A 182 13.97 -7.96 18.02
CA GLN A 182 14.87 -7.93 16.87
C GLN A 182 14.81 -9.25 16.11
N ASP A 183 15.11 -9.18 14.82
CA ASP A 183 15.22 -10.35 13.94
C ASP A 183 13.96 -11.25 14.00
N ILE A 184 12.77 -10.65 13.96
CA ILE A 184 11.51 -11.38 14.05
C ILE A 184 11.24 -12.11 12.73
N ASP A 185 11.06 -13.44 12.83
CA ASP A 185 10.46 -14.29 11.81
C ASP A 185 9.10 -14.77 12.32
N LEU A 186 8.01 -14.28 11.72
CA LEU A 186 6.65 -14.55 12.19
C LEU A 186 5.68 -14.73 11.02
N ASN A 187 4.76 -15.67 11.13
CA ASN A 187 3.65 -15.83 10.20
C ASN A 187 2.33 -15.85 10.97
N ILE A 188 1.46 -14.89 10.70
CA ILE A 188 0.13 -14.74 11.29
C ILE A 188 -0.90 -15.05 10.20
N LYS A 189 -1.74 -16.06 10.43
CA LYS A 189 -2.83 -16.42 9.53
C LYS A 189 -4.17 -16.12 10.17
N LYS A 190 -5.10 -15.64 9.35
CA LYS A 190 -6.49 -15.49 9.77
C LYS A 190 -7.11 -16.90 9.93
N PHE A 191 -7.72 -17.15 11.08
CA PHE A 191 -8.51 -18.36 11.36
C PHE A 191 -9.97 -18.15 10.98
#